data_36f29eeff5909ec88dd03219c9c863cc
#
_entry.id   36f29eeff5909ec88dd03219c9c863cc
#
_cell.length_a   1.000
_cell.length_b   1.000
_cell.length_c   1.000
_cell.angle_alpha   90.00
_cell.angle_beta   90.00
_cell.angle_gamma   90.00
#
_symmetry.space_group_name_H-M   'P 1'
#
loop_
_entity.id
_entity.type
_entity.pdbx_description
1 polymer ?
#
loop_
_entity_poly.entity_id
_entity_poly.type
_entity_poly.pdbx_seq_one_letter_code
_entity_poly.pdbx_strand_id
1 'polypeptide(L)'
;MCSSDLSPVLAETVEPVKPPPAKASSFDFGGKNVFDQAIPNAEGKSMVAILVNYPPGGKSPPHHHAPSAFIYAYVLSGAVRSQVNDEPVKTYQAGEGFYELPGARHRISENASEEHPATMLAVYVVDSNDKPLTTADQ
;
A
#
# COMPACT_ATOMS: atom_id res chain seq x y z
N MET A 1 23.55 -26.07 7.67
CA MET A 1 23.14 -25.81 7.97
C MET A 1 22.57 -25.19 8.35
N CYS A 2 22.45 -25.02 8.55
CA CYS A 2 21.79 -24.61 9.20
C CYS A 2 21.25 -23.89 9.03
N SER A 3 21.13 -23.64 8.68
CA SER A 3 20.59 -22.97 8.63
C SER A 3 19.70 -22.94 8.55
N SER A 4 19.37 -23.31 8.54
CA SER A 4 18.44 -23.35 8.55
C SER A 4 17.82 -22.90 9.31
N ASP A 5 17.84 -23.05 9.79
CA ASP A 5 17.33 -22.75 10.78
C ASP A 5 17.03 -21.49 10.89
N LEU A 6 17.47 -20.93 10.61
CA LEU A 6 17.26 -19.74 10.81
C LEU A 6 16.17 -19.30 10.09
N SER A 7 16.12 -19.66 9.06
CA SER A 7 15.17 -19.15 8.33
C SER A 7 13.83 -19.33 8.80
N PRO A 8 13.61 -20.34 9.24
CA PRO A 8 12.34 -20.59 9.71
C PRO A 8 11.93 -19.63 10.69
N VAL A 9 12.80 -19.39 11.44
CA VAL A 9 12.56 -18.58 12.47
C VAL A 9 11.98 -17.35 12.04
N LEU A 10 12.51 -16.78 11.08
CA LEU A 10 12.07 -15.57 10.76
C LEU A 10 10.70 -15.61 10.31
N ALA A 11 10.42 -16.54 9.58
CA ALA A 11 9.15 -16.59 9.03
C ALA A 11 8.10 -16.57 10.06
N GLU A 12 8.29 -17.30 11.05
CA GLU A 12 7.27 -17.37 11.92
C GLU A 12 7.21 -16.29 12.83
N THR A 13 8.25 -15.66 13.02
CA THR A 13 8.20 -14.62 13.97
C THR A 13 7.41 -13.49 13.43
N VAL A 14 7.16 -13.44 12.17
CA VAL A 14 6.45 -12.36 11.69
C VAL A 14 5.00 -12.61 11.84
N GLU A 15 4.43 -11.99 12.79
CA GLU A 15 3.05 -12.12 12.99
C GLU A 15 2.33 -11.50 11.86
N PRO A 16 1.28 -12.09 11.42
CA PRO A 16 0.48 -11.44 10.43
C PRO A 16 0.04 -10.12 10.96
N VAL A 17 0.12 -9.15 10.14
CA VAL A 17 -0.34 -7.85 10.56
C VAL A 17 -1.83 -7.95 10.71
N LYS A 18 -2.30 -7.63 11.90
CA LYS A 18 -3.69 -7.70 12.12
C LYS A 18 -4.40 -6.62 11.40
N PRO A 19 -5.52 -6.88 10.83
CA PRO A 19 -6.28 -5.82 10.17
C PRO A 19 -6.69 -4.79 11.18
N PRO A 20 -6.84 -3.58 10.80
CA PRO A 20 -7.26 -2.55 11.73
C PRO A 20 -8.65 -2.85 12.21
N PRO A 21 -9.05 -2.26 13.30
CA PRO A 21 -10.38 -2.46 13.83
C PRO A 21 -11.41 -2.11 12.80
N ALA A 22 -12.52 -2.73 12.89
CA ALA A 22 -13.54 -2.53 11.94
C ALA A 22 -13.94 -1.10 11.77
N LYS A 23 -13.83 -0.32 12.83
CA LYS A 23 -14.22 1.02 12.69
C LYS A 23 -13.14 1.89 12.18
N ALA A 24 -12.11 1.36 11.69
CA ALA A 24 -11.07 2.18 11.18
C ALA A 24 -11.62 3.11 10.14
N SER A 25 -10.97 4.20 9.97
CA SER A 25 -11.36 5.21 9.05
C SER A 25 -11.56 4.64 7.67
N SER A 26 -12.50 5.20 6.96
CA SER A 26 -12.74 4.72 5.63
C SER A 26 -11.53 4.87 4.75
N PHE A 27 -10.59 5.70 5.12
CA PHE A 27 -9.42 5.85 4.29
C PHE A 27 -8.27 4.99 4.75
N ASP A 28 -8.51 4.18 5.75
CA ASP A 28 -7.48 3.33 6.23
C ASP A 28 -7.31 2.18 5.27
N PHE A 29 -8.37 1.69 4.65
CA PHE A 29 -8.30 0.64 3.66
C PHE A 29 -7.41 -0.51 4.08
N GLY A 30 -7.34 -0.76 5.38
CA GLY A 30 -6.43 -1.78 5.88
C GLY A 30 -4.98 -1.32 5.89
N GLY A 31 -4.74 -0.05 5.72
CA GLY A 31 -3.38 0.47 5.68
C GLY A 31 -2.85 0.80 7.05
N LYS A 32 -1.54 0.63 7.21
CA LYS A 32 -0.85 0.93 8.44
C LYS A 32 0.39 1.72 8.11
N ASN A 33 0.54 2.87 8.75
CA ASN A 33 1.72 3.70 8.55
C ASN A 33 2.89 3.02 9.25
N VAL A 34 3.87 2.60 8.48
CA VAL A 34 5.03 1.91 9.04
C VAL A 34 6.30 2.75 8.95
N PHE A 35 6.27 3.88 8.28
CA PHE A 35 7.44 4.75 8.17
C PHE A 35 7.00 6.15 7.77
N ASP A 36 7.56 7.16 8.39
CA ASP A 36 7.23 8.55 8.05
C ASP A 36 8.41 9.39 8.49
N GLN A 37 9.17 9.89 7.53
CA GLN A 37 10.39 10.62 7.85
C GLN A 37 10.64 11.69 6.81
N ALA A 38 10.94 12.89 7.27
CA ALA A 38 11.38 13.94 6.35
C ALA A 38 12.67 13.47 5.69
N ILE A 39 12.77 13.71 4.39
CA ILE A 39 13.91 13.26 3.61
C ILE A 39 15.03 14.27 3.77
N PRO A 40 16.17 13.87 4.35
CA PRO A 40 17.20 14.86 4.68
C PRO A 40 17.81 15.54 3.48
N ASN A 41 17.85 14.87 2.34
CA ASN A 41 18.46 15.46 1.15
C ASN A 41 17.44 15.88 0.11
N ALA A 42 16.19 16.08 0.52
CA ALA A 42 15.16 16.60 -0.37
C ALA A 42 14.27 17.51 0.48
N GLU A 43 14.69 18.74 0.62
CA GLU A 43 14.05 19.68 1.51
C GLU A 43 12.56 19.79 1.26
N GLY A 44 11.78 19.78 2.32
CA GLY A 44 10.32 19.92 2.21
C GLY A 44 9.59 18.66 1.85
N LYS A 45 10.30 17.55 1.63
CA LYS A 45 9.67 16.30 1.25
C LYS A 45 9.79 15.27 2.35
N SER A 46 8.86 14.34 2.37
CA SER A 46 8.89 13.23 3.31
C SER A 46 8.72 11.92 2.57
N MET A 47 9.24 10.85 3.15
CA MET A 47 8.99 9.51 2.68
C MET A 47 8.06 8.86 3.67
N VAL A 48 6.95 8.34 3.17
CA VAL A 48 5.95 7.68 4.01
C VAL A 48 5.71 6.30 3.43
N ALA A 49 5.70 5.28 4.28
CA ALA A 49 5.40 3.93 3.81
C ALA A 49 4.16 3.42 4.52
N ILE A 50 3.23 2.92 3.74
CA ILE A 50 1.97 2.39 4.23
C ILE A 50 1.89 0.93 3.86
N LEU A 51 1.69 0.08 4.85
CA LEU A 51 1.49 -1.35 4.61
C LEU A 51 0.00 -1.57 4.47
N VAL A 52 -0.43 -2.08 3.33
CA VAL A 52 -1.83 -2.29 3.04
C VAL A 52 -2.14 -3.78 3.06
N ASN A 53 -3.11 -4.16 3.87
CA ASN A 53 -3.54 -5.54 3.96
C ASN A 53 -4.98 -5.64 3.46
N TYR A 54 -5.18 -6.39 2.40
CA TYR A 54 -6.52 -6.64 1.91
C TYR A 54 -6.94 -8.06 2.29
N PRO A 55 -8.01 -8.20 3.02
CA PRO A 55 -8.54 -9.55 3.24
C PRO A 55 -9.08 -10.11 1.93
N PRO A 56 -9.42 -11.40 1.87
CA PRO A 56 -10.01 -11.94 0.66
C PRO A 56 -11.19 -11.09 0.21
N GLY A 57 -11.20 -10.72 -1.05
CA GLY A 57 -12.26 -9.88 -1.60
C GLY A 57 -12.23 -8.44 -1.17
N GLY A 58 -11.22 -8.04 -0.41
CA GLY A 58 -11.17 -6.67 0.10
C GLY A 58 -10.81 -5.68 -0.98
N LYS A 59 -11.30 -4.46 -0.85
CA LYS A 59 -11.00 -3.43 -1.83
C LYS A 59 -11.07 -2.05 -1.20
N SER A 60 -10.36 -1.12 -1.81
CA SER A 60 -10.45 0.28 -1.46
C SER A 60 -11.44 0.95 -2.38
N PRO A 61 -12.17 1.95 -1.91
CA PRO A 61 -12.98 2.73 -2.84
C PRO A 61 -12.07 3.54 -3.75
N PRO A 62 -12.57 3.99 -4.88
CA PRO A 62 -11.78 4.88 -5.74
C PRO A 62 -11.31 6.07 -4.92
N HIS A 63 -10.07 6.46 -5.11
CA HIS A 63 -9.49 7.52 -4.28
C HIS A 63 -8.37 8.23 -5.01
N HIS A 64 -7.91 9.31 -4.41
CA HIS A 64 -6.72 10.00 -4.87
C HIS A 64 -5.88 10.33 -3.65
N HIS A 65 -4.65 10.69 -3.89
CA HIS A 65 -3.70 10.95 -2.81
C HIS A 65 -3.38 12.43 -2.74
N ALA A 66 -2.59 12.82 -1.75
CA ALA A 66 -2.15 14.21 -1.63
C ALA A 66 -1.58 14.63 -2.96
N PRO A 67 -1.90 15.84 -3.42
CA PRO A 67 -1.51 16.26 -4.80
C PRO A 67 -0.04 16.15 -5.12
N SER A 68 0.83 16.25 -4.14
CA SER A 68 2.26 16.17 -4.40
C SER A 68 2.80 14.74 -4.33
N ALA A 69 1.98 13.76 -4.03
CA ALA A 69 2.47 12.41 -3.73
C ALA A 69 2.86 11.64 -4.98
N PHE A 70 4.10 11.19 -5.00
CA PHE A 70 4.59 10.23 -5.97
C PHE A 70 4.69 8.91 -5.23
N ILE A 71 4.07 7.86 -5.74
CA ILE A 71 3.88 6.64 -4.98
C ILE A 71 4.39 5.45 -5.76
N TYR A 72 5.10 4.56 -5.08
CA TYR A 72 5.46 3.26 -5.62
C TYR A 72 4.83 2.20 -4.75
N ALA A 73 4.10 1.28 -5.35
CA ALA A 73 3.45 0.20 -4.63
C ALA A 73 4.05 -1.13 -5.05
N TYR A 74 4.39 -1.96 -4.08
CA TYR A 74 5.04 -3.23 -4.32
C TYR A 74 4.25 -4.33 -3.62
N VAL A 75 3.84 -5.35 -4.37
CA VAL A 75 3.02 -6.42 -3.81
C VAL A 75 3.91 -7.41 -3.08
N LEU A 76 3.65 -7.59 -1.79
CA LEU A 76 4.45 -8.47 -0.95
C LEU A 76 3.91 -9.89 -0.96
N SER A 77 2.60 -10.05 -0.99
CA SER A 77 1.99 -11.37 -1.01
C SER A 77 0.63 -11.28 -1.66
N GLY A 78 0.19 -12.36 -2.24
CA GLY A 78 -1.10 -12.40 -2.93
C GLY A 78 -1.04 -11.67 -4.25
N ALA A 79 -2.15 -11.13 -4.69
CA ALA A 79 -2.25 -10.40 -5.95
C ALA A 79 -3.19 -9.24 -5.80
N VAL A 80 -2.83 -8.11 -6.36
CA VAL A 80 -3.61 -6.88 -6.26
C VAL A 80 -4.01 -6.44 -7.66
N ARG A 81 -5.28 -6.11 -7.84
CA ARG A 81 -5.78 -5.59 -9.10
C ARG A 81 -5.84 -4.09 -8.98
N SER A 82 -5.30 -3.39 -9.95
CA SER A 82 -5.17 -1.94 -9.86
C SER A 82 -5.46 -1.25 -11.17
N GLN A 83 -6.07 -0.07 -11.08
CA GLN A 83 -6.21 0.80 -12.23
C GLN A 83 -5.86 2.21 -11.79
N VAL A 84 -4.86 2.79 -12.42
CA VAL A 84 -4.43 4.15 -12.17
C VAL A 84 -4.90 4.99 -13.35
N ASN A 85 -5.64 6.04 -13.08
CA ASN A 85 -6.24 6.90 -14.12
C ASN A 85 -7.07 6.05 -15.06
N ASP A 86 -6.95 6.25 -16.36
CA ASP A 86 -7.71 5.50 -17.35
C ASP A 86 -6.89 4.42 -18.00
N GLU A 87 -5.77 4.05 -17.39
CA GLU A 87 -4.95 3.01 -17.96
C GLU A 87 -5.61 1.66 -17.77
N PRO A 88 -5.17 0.64 -18.50
CA PRO A 88 -5.82 -0.66 -18.37
C PRO A 88 -5.71 -1.22 -16.97
N VAL A 89 -6.73 -1.92 -16.56
CA VAL A 89 -6.71 -2.62 -15.28
C VAL A 89 -5.70 -3.74 -15.37
N LYS A 90 -4.84 -3.86 -14.36
CA LYS A 90 -3.82 -4.90 -14.32
C LYS A 90 -3.83 -5.60 -12.99
N THR A 91 -3.40 -6.85 -12.98
CA THR A 91 -3.23 -7.61 -11.76
C THR A 91 -1.73 -7.78 -11.52
N TYR A 92 -1.30 -7.43 -10.32
CA TYR A 92 0.09 -7.50 -9.92
C TYR A 92 0.26 -8.60 -8.89
N GLN A 93 1.19 -9.50 -9.17
CA GLN A 93 1.48 -10.62 -8.27
C GLN A 93 2.57 -10.22 -7.29
N ALA A 94 2.77 -11.01 -6.25
CA ALA A 94 3.86 -10.78 -5.32
C ALA A 94 5.16 -10.61 -6.09
N GLY A 95 5.91 -9.58 -5.75
CA GLY A 95 7.16 -9.27 -6.44
C GLY A 95 7.02 -8.28 -7.57
N GLU A 96 5.80 -7.87 -7.87
CA GLU A 96 5.55 -6.88 -8.92
C GLU A 96 5.03 -5.60 -8.30
N GLY A 97 5.14 -4.51 -9.03
CA GLY A 97 4.70 -3.23 -8.50
C GLY A 97 4.27 -2.27 -9.57
N PHE A 98 3.75 -1.14 -9.13
CA PHE A 98 3.32 -0.09 -10.02
C PHE A 98 3.54 1.25 -9.32
N TYR A 99 3.37 2.34 -10.05
CA TYR A 99 3.55 3.64 -9.43
C TYR A 99 2.42 4.58 -9.86
N GLU A 100 2.24 5.63 -9.07
CA GLU A 100 1.26 6.65 -9.33
C GLU A 100 1.96 7.99 -9.32
N LEU A 101 1.75 8.77 -10.37
CA LEU A 101 2.32 10.11 -10.44
C LEU A 101 1.50 11.07 -9.58
N PRO A 102 2.07 12.19 -9.18
CA PRO A 102 1.31 13.19 -8.44
C PRO A 102 0.05 13.56 -9.18
N GLY A 103 -1.05 13.60 -8.47
CA GLY A 103 -2.34 13.96 -9.07
C GLY A 103 -3.11 12.81 -9.68
N ALA A 104 -2.56 11.60 -9.67
CA ALA A 104 -3.24 10.46 -10.25
C ALA A 104 -4.45 10.06 -9.43
N ARG A 105 -5.40 9.40 -10.08
CA ARG A 105 -6.54 8.81 -9.41
C ARG A 105 -6.38 7.33 -9.41
N HIS A 106 -6.55 6.71 -8.25
CA HIS A 106 -6.45 5.27 -8.12
C HIS A 106 -7.88 4.74 -8.16
N ARG A 107 -8.30 4.34 -9.34
CA ARG A 107 -9.69 3.97 -9.55
C ARG A 107 -10.03 2.60 -9.01
N ILE A 108 -9.10 1.68 -9.10
CA ILE A 108 -9.27 0.33 -8.59
C ILE A 108 -8.04 -0.05 -7.79
N SER A 109 -8.25 -0.53 -6.59
CA SER A 109 -7.20 -1.10 -5.77
C SER A 109 -7.87 -2.14 -4.90
N GLU A 110 -7.63 -3.40 -5.20
CA GLU A 110 -8.36 -4.46 -4.54
C GLU A 110 -7.60 -5.77 -4.58
N ASN A 111 -7.96 -6.67 -3.69
CA ASN A 111 -7.44 -8.02 -3.71
C ASN A 111 -8.01 -8.72 -4.94
N ALA A 112 -7.16 -9.33 -5.72
CA ALA A 112 -7.62 -10.07 -6.90
C ALA A 112 -8.22 -11.41 -6.53
N SER A 113 -8.09 -11.85 -5.29
CA SER A 113 -8.58 -13.16 -4.84
C SER A 113 -9.72 -13.01 -3.84
N GLU A 114 -10.68 -13.91 -3.94
CA GLU A 114 -11.75 -13.99 -2.95
C GLU A 114 -11.39 -14.97 -1.85
N GLU A 115 -10.26 -15.65 -1.97
CA GLU A 115 -9.92 -16.70 -1.04
C GLU A 115 -8.66 -16.47 -0.23
N HIS A 116 -7.72 -15.67 -0.73
CA HIS A 116 -6.45 -15.46 -0.07
C HIS A 116 -6.21 -13.98 0.16
N PRO A 117 -5.55 -13.61 1.27
CA PRO A 117 -5.26 -12.20 1.50
C PRO A 117 -4.17 -11.67 0.58
N ALA A 118 -4.06 -10.39 0.50
CA ALA A 118 -2.99 -9.74 -0.27
C ALA A 118 -2.39 -8.61 0.56
N THR A 119 -1.09 -8.43 0.44
CA THR A 119 -0.38 -7.39 1.18
C THR A 119 0.50 -6.61 0.23
N MET A 120 0.49 -5.31 0.38
CA MET A 120 1.20 -4.41 -0.52
C MET A 120 1.85 -3.31 0.31
N LEU A 121 3.05 -2.89 -0.07
CA LEU A 121 3.71 -1.77 0.58
C LEU A 121 3.66 -0.59 -0.38
N ALA A 122 3.09 0.51 0.05
CA ALA A 122 3.03 1.72 -0.75
C ALA A 122 3.97 2.76 -0.15
N VAL A 123 4.92 3.24 -0.95
CA VAL A 123 5.91 4.20 -0.51
C VAL A 123 5.66 5.52 -1.22
N TYR A 124 5.49 6.57 -0.43
CA TYR A 124 5.16 7.90 -0.92
C TYR A 124 6.36 8.82 -0.77
N VAL A 125 6.62 9.62 -1.78
CA VAL A 125 7.45 10.80 -1.61
C VAL A 125 6.51 11.96 -1.82
N VAL A 126 6.34 12.78 -0.79
CA VAL A 126 5.26 13.75 -0.75
C VAL A 126 5.73 14.99 0.03
N ASP A 127 5.14 16.14 -0.26
CA ASP A 127 5.46 17.35 0.51
C ASP A 127 5.09 17.09 1.97
N SER A 128 5.96 17.51 2.86
CA SER A 128 5.84 17.13 4.27
C SER A 128 4.53 17.56 4.91
N ASN A 129 3.96 18.65 4.46
CA ASN A 129 2.71 19.13 5.06
C ASN A 129 1.49 18.92 4.17
N ASP A 130 1.62 18.11 3.13
CA ASP A 130 0.51 17.86 2.22
C ASP A 130 -0.33 16.71 2.74
N LYS A 131 -1.44 17.02 3.36
CA LYS A 131 -2.32 16.05 4.01
C LYS A 131 -3.76 16.35 3.65
N PRO A 132 -4.62 15.37 3.72
CA PRO A 132 -4.38 13.97 4.07
C PRO A 132 -3.72 13.23 2.91
N LEU A 133 -3.12 12.09 3.20
CA LEU A 133 -2.44 11.33 2.18
C LEU A 133 -3.40 10.66 1.20
N THR A 134 -4.61 10.38 1.61
CA THR A 134 -5.58 9.69 0.77
C THR A 134 -6.97 10.26 1.03
N THR A 135 -7.72 10.47 -0.04
CA THR A 135 -9.08 10.99 0.03
C THR A 135 -9.95 10.18 -0.92
N ALA A 136 -11.06 9.67 -0.42
CA ALA A 136 -11.96 8.89 -1.27
C ALA A 136 -12.64 9.81 -2.27
N ASP A 137 -12.81 9.32 -3.48
CA ASP A 137 -13.53 10.08 -4.50
C ASP A 137 -15.02 9.96 -4.27
N GLN A 138 -15.73 11.01 -4.61
CA GLN A 138 -17.18 11.02 -4.43
C GLN A 138 -17.87 10.43 -5.63
#